data_a94110a1abf23de2ad20952d257c3108
#
_entry.id   a94110a1abf23de2ad20952d257c3108
#
_cell.length_a   1.000
_cell.length_b   1.000
_cell.length_c   1.000
_cell.angle_alpha   90.00
_cell.angle_beta   90.00
_cell.angle_gamma   90.00
#
_symmetry.space_group_name_H-M   'P 1'
#
loop_
_entity.id
_entity.type
_entity.pdbx_description
1 polymer ?
#
loop_
_entity_poly.entity_id
_entity_poly.type
_entity_poly.pdbx_seq_one_letter_code
_entity_poly.pdbx_strand_id
1 'polypeptide(L)'
;YSNLYNQTYLPLSSYGVIVPTKYGINLGVKHIAFNVEYEEVELLNENVTGIVGSIDLLRDKNSTLSIGFSANYHSIKLGKSAGSSGDGTNGISGHSIESTSIDLGFLASLRQKYRFGVFIENINSSSLGNGIASQNLPRKINIGFSVIPYDYLAVSFSTEQLLGYDSPQFSSSVKYYLNKILCLNAGIQTNPNRLGVGFVVEAKNLSLSYGYLTHHILPGTHQSSIGFKF
;
A
#
# COMPACT_ATOMS: atom_id res chain seq x y z
N TYR A 1 3.38 0.05 10.38
CA TYR A 1 4.83 -0.12 10.46
C TYR A 1 5.24 -1.51 9.97
N SER A 2 6.29 -1.60 9.20
CA SER A 2 6.83 -2.84 8.67
C SER A 2 8.36 -2.78 8.63
N ASN A 3 9.02 -3.87 9.04
CA ASN A 3 10.43 -4.09 8.78
C ASN A 3 10.56 -5.02 7.59
N LEU A 4 10.95 -4.47 6.44
CA LEU A 4 11.11 -5.27 5.23
C LEU A 4 12.26 -6.27 5.44
N TYR A 5 11.98 -7.54 5.11
CA TYR A 5 12.95 -8.64 5.21
C TYR A 5 13.57 -8.79 6.61
N ASN A 6 12.84 -8.41 7.67
CA ASN A 6 13.33 -8.41 9.04
C ASN A 6 14.63 -7.60 9.25
N GLN A 7 14.84 -6.58 8.42
CA GLN A 7 16.02 -5.70 8.52
C GLN A 7 15.63 -4.39 9.21
N THR A 8 16.35 -4.03 10.24
CA THR A 8 16.08 -2.81 11.02
C THR A 8 16.38 -1.52 10.25
N TYR A 9 17.23 -1.60 9.24
CA TYR A 9 17.61 -0.48 8.37
C TYR A 9 16.69 -0.31 7.15
N LEU A 10 15.58 -1.08 7.04
CA LEU A 10 14.56 -0.98 6.01
C LEU A 10 13.17 -0.76 6.61
N PRO A 11 12.96 0.25 7.45
CA PRO A 11 11.65 0.54 8.02
C PRO A 11 10.73 1.18 6.97
N LEU A 12 9.53 0.65 6.87
CA LEU A 12 8.42 1.25 6.12
C LEU A 12 7.32 1.64 7.11
N SER A 13 6.92 2.88 7.11
CA SER A 13 5.83 3.37 7.95
C SER A 13 4.75 4.05 7.11
N SER A 14 3.50 3.92 7.52
CA SER A 14 2.38 4.60 6.88
C SER A 14 1.40 5.12 7.92
N TYR A 15 0.88 6.31 7.69
CA TYR A 15 -0.09 6.97 8.54
C TYR A 15 -1.21 7.54 7.66
N GLY A 16 -2.42 7.58 8.18
CA GLY A 16 -3.52 8.20 7.46
C GLY A 16 -4.71 8.49 8.37
N VAL A 17 -5.44 9.50 8.00
CA VAL A 17 -6.71 9.88 8.65
C VAL A 17 -7.74 10.10 7.56
N ILE A 18 -8.92 9.51 7.73
CA ILE A 18 -10.05 9.66 6.82
C ILE A 18 -11.25 10.12 7.66
N VAL A 19 -11.88 11.20 7.21
CA VAL A 19 -13.07 11.75 7.83
C VAL A 19 -14.27 11.47 6.93
N PRO A 20 -15.19 10.60 7.36
CA PRO A 20 -16.43 10.35 6.62
C PRO A 20 -17.38 11.55 6.78
N THR A 21 -18.04 11.95 5.71
CA THR A 21 -19.08 12.97 5.77
C THR A 21 -20.46 12.37 5.62
N LYS A 22 -21.48 13.14 6.05
CA LYS A 22 -22.89 12.70 5.97
C LYS A 22 -23.42 12.54 4.55
N TYR A 23 -22.74 13.11 3.57
CA TYR A 23 -23.17 13.12 2.16
C TYR A 23 -22.53 12.01 1.31
N GLY A 24 -21.90 11.00 1.94
CA GLY A 24 -21.22 9.93 1.21
C GLY A 24 -19.88 10.37 0.58
N ILE A 25 -19.41 11.56 0.92
CA ILE A 25 -18.08 12.06 0.54
C ILE A 25 -17.14 11.80 1.72
N ASN A 26 -16.01 11.17 1.48
CA ASN A 26 -14.97 10.97 2.48
C ASN A 26 -13.72 11.69 2.01
N LEU A 27 -13.04 12.36 2.93
CA LEU A 27 -11.79 13.07 2.67
C LEU A 27 -10.76 12.64 3.71
N GLY A 28 -9.52 12.59 3.30
CA GLY A 28 -8.44 12.20 4.19
C GLY A 28 -7.07 12.59 3.69
N VAL A 29 -6.10 12.30 4.51
CA VAL A 29 -4.67 12.45 4.21
C VAL A 29 -3.94 11.17 4.51
N LYS A 30 -2.91 10.88 3.72
CA LYS A 30 -2.01 9.74 3.93
C LYS A 30 -0.57 10.20 3.86
N HIS A 31 0.28 9.53 4.60
CA HIS A 31 1.72 9.68 4.54
C HIS A 31 2.39 8.32 4.62
N ILE A 32 3.32 8.06 3.72
CA ILE A 32 4.12 6.83 3.67
C ILE A 32 5.58 7.28 3.69
N ALA A 33 6.38 6.70 4.56
CA ALA A 33 7.80 6.96 4.66
C ALA A 33 8.58 5.64 4.61
N PHE A 34 9.57 5.61 3.75
CA PHE A 34 10.54 4.54 3.64
C PHE A 34 11.94 5.13 3.74
N ASN A 35 12.68 4.75 4.79
CA ASN A 35 14.01 5.24 5.04
C ASN A 35 15.00 4.06 4.98
N VAL A 36 16.13 4.28 4.35
CA VAL A 36 17.26 3.34 4.37
C VAL A 36 18.42 4.04 5.01
N GLU A 37 18.77 3.60 6.21
CA GLU A 37 19.89 4.13 6.99
C GLU A 37 20.80 2.98 7.39
N TYR A 38 22.07 3.13 7.17
CA TYR A 38 23.08 2.15 7.55
C TYR A 38 24.26 2.86 8.24
N GLU A 39 24.64 2.42 9.43
CA GLU A 39 25.73 3.00 10.24
C GLU A 39 25.65 4.53 10.38
N GLU A 40 24.46 5.04 10.73
CA GLU A 40 24.17 6.48 10.88
C GLU A 40 24.25 7.29 9.56
N VAL A 41 24.37 6.62 8.42
CA VAL A 41 24.37 7.27 7.11
C VAL A 41 23.02 7.05 6.42
N GLU A 42 22.30 8.14 6.12
CA GLU A 42 21.08 8.11 5.31
C GLU A 42 21.45 7.82 3.86
N LEU A 43 20.99 6.67 3.35
CA LEU A 43 21.24 6.24 1.96
C LEU A 43 20.07 6.61 1.04
N LEU A 44 18.85 6.48 1.56
CA LEU A 44 17.62 6.76 0.82
C LEU A 44 16.53 7.20 1.80
N ASN A 45 15.81 8.24 1.43
CA ASN A 45 14.61 8.67 2.15
C ASN A 45 13.52 8.94 1.11
N GLU A 46 12.51 8.08 1.10
CA GLU A 46 11.37 8.19 0.22
C GLU A 46 10.11 8.50 1.02
N ASN A 47 9.46 9.63 0.70
CA ASN A 47 8.24 10.06 1.32
C ASN A 47 7.16 10.25 0.28
N VAL A 48 5.98 9.74 0.58
CA VAL A 48 4.77 9.97 -0.22
C VAL A 48 3.71 10.57 0.68
N THR A 49 3.33 11.80 0.40
CA THR A 49 2.24 12.49 1.11
C THR A 49 1.09 12.72 0.15
N GLY A 50 -0.12 12.35 0.53
CA GLY A 50 -1.27 12.44 -0.37
C GLY A 50 -2.56 12.87 0.31
N ILE A 51 -3.39 13.55 -0.48
CA ILE A 51 -4.80 13.81 -0.16
C ILE A 51 -5.61 12.71 -0.83
N VAL A 52 -6.54 12.13 -0.10
CA VAL A 52 -7.43 11.08 -0.59
C VAL A 52 -8.88 11.53 -0.50
N GLY A 53 -9.67 11.13 -1.46
CA GLY A 53 -11.10 11.41 -1.44
C GLY A 53 -11.90 10.27 -2.05
N SER A 54 -13.14 10.09 -1.61
CA SER A 54 -14.08 9.17 -2.22
C SER A 54 -15.51 9.69 -2.14
N ILE A 55 -16.33 9.26 -3.10
CA ILE A 55 -17.76 9.55 -3.14
C ILE A 55 -18.52 8.30 -3.51
N ASP A 56 -19.65 8.09 -2.86
CA ASP A 56 -20.59 7.03 -3.23
C ASP A 56 -21.50 7.54 -4.36
N LEU A 57 -21.34 6.96 -5.55
CA LEU A 57 -22.17 7.26 -6.72
C LEU A 57 -23.55 6.60 -6.62
N LEU A 58 -23.58 5.42 -6.00
CA LEU A 58 -24.79 4.67 -5.71
C LEU A 58 -24.68 4.09 -4.30
N ARG A 59 -25.71 4.33 -3.49
CA ARG A 59 -25.84 3.72 -2.17
C ARG A 59 -27.28 3.26 -2.01
N ASP A 60 -27.51 1.98 -2.24
CA ASP A 60 -28.81 1.32 -1.99
C ASP A 60 -28.64 0.32 -0.83
N LYS A 61 -29.78 -0.22 -0.36
CA LYS A 61 -29.82 -1.18 0.76
C LYS A 61 -28.90 -2.38 0.55
N ASN A 62 -28.76 -2.85 -0.69
CA ASN A 62 -28.02 -4.07 -1.01
C ASN A 62 -26.78 -3.82 -1.90
N SER A 63 -26.60 -2.62 -2.43
CA SER A 63 -25.56 -2.33 -3.42
C SER A 63 -24.93 -0.98 -3.18
N THR A 64 -23.62 -0.89 -3.36
CA THR A 64 -22.90 0.38 -3.34
C THR A 64 -21.98 0.45 -4.54
N LEU A 65 -21.81 1.64 -5.09
CA LEU A 65 -20.81 1.97 -6.08
C LEU A 65 -20.10 3.23 -5.63
N SER A 66 -18.80 3.14 -5.44
CA SER A 66 -17.98 4.25 -4.97
C SER A 66 -16.84 4.50 -5.96
N ILE A 67 -16.49 5.76 -6.13
CA ILE A 67 -15.29 6.20 -6.82
C ILE A 67 -14.38 6.90 -5.81
N GLY A 68 -13.09 6.65 -5.93
CA GLY A 68 -12.07 7.28 -5.10
C GLY A 68 -10.94 7.86 -5.95
N PHE A 69 -10.26 8.84 -5.41
CA PHE A 69 -9.06 9.42 -6.00
C PHE A 69 -8.02 9.70 -4.91
N SER A 70 -6.76 9.76 -5.31
CA SER A 70 -5.72 10.37 -4.50
C SER A 70 -4.81 11.25 -5.35
N ALA A 71 -4.33 12.34 -4.74
CA ALA A 71 -3.28 13.18 -5.29
C ALA A 71 -2.07 13.07 -4.34
N ASN A 72 -0.95 12.58 -4.86
CA ASN A 72 0.23 12.26 -4.06
C ASN A 72 1.41 13.14 -4.48
N TYR A 73 2.17 13.57 -3.51
CA TYR A 73 3.46 14.21 -3.66
C TYR A 73 4.54 13.24 -3.23
N HIS A 74 5.45 12.92 -4.13
CA HIS A 74 6.59 12.05 -3.93
C HIS A 74 7.85 12.88 -3.72
N SER A 75 8.62 12.58 -2.70
CA SER A 75 9.93 13.18 -2.43
C SER A 75 10.92 12.06 -2.16
N ILE A 76 11.91 11.93 -3.01
CA ILE A 76 12.99 10.95 -2.88
C ILE A 76 14.28 11.70 -2.66
N LYS A 77 14.93 11.47 -1.52
CA LYS A 77 16.25 12.02 -1.20
C LYS A 77 17.25 10.88 -1.26
N LEU A 78 18.26 11.05 -2.08
CA LEU A 78 19.41 10.14 -2.16
C LEU A 78 20.52 10.68 -1.25
N GLY A 79 21.09 9.82 -0.45
CA GLY A 79 22.25 10.12 0.38
C GLY A 79 23.51 10.40 -0.45
N LYS A 80 24.56 10.83 0.22
CA LYS A 80 25.87 11.02 -0.40
C LYS A 80 26.45 9.68 -0.85
N SER A 81 27.02 9.61 -2.05
CA SER A 81 27.69 8.38 -2.50
C SER A 81 29.01 8.15 -1.73
N ALA A 82 29.42 6.89 -1.64
CA ALA A 82 30.66 6.50 -0.95
C ALA A 82 31.93 7.06 -1.61
N GLY A 83 31.84 7.50 -2.86
CA GLY A 83 33.00 7.97 -3.62
C GLY A 83 33.97 6.85 -4.02
N SER A 84 35.04 7.22 -4.69
CA SER A 84 36.06 6.27 -5.19
C SER A 84 36.86 5.59 -4.08
N SER A 85 36.95 6.23 -2.93
CA SER A 85 37.70 5.70 -1.76
C SER A 85 36.85 4.84 -0.84
N GLY A 86 35.51 4.84 -1.03
CA GLY A 86 34.55 4.09 -0.21
C GLY A 86 34.28 4.72 1.17
N ASP A 87 34.93 5.82 1.52
CA ASP A 87 34.83 6.52 2.82
C ASP A 87 33.92 7.76 2.78
N GLY A 88 33.33 8.06 1.65
CA GLY A 88 32.47 9.22 1.45
C GLY A 88 33.21 10.55 1.23
N THR A 89 34.54 10.62 1.35
CA THR A 89 35.28 11.90 1.23
C THR A 89 35.16 12.55 -0.15
N ASN A 90 35.19 11.75 -1.21
CA ASN A 90 35.02 12.16 -2.61
C ASN A 90 33.68 11.75 -3.19
N GLY A 91 32.65 11.56 -2.35
CA GLY A 91 31.34 11.18 -2.79
C GLY A 91 30.57 12.31 -3.46
N ILE A 92 29.71 11.96 -4.41
CA ILE A 92 28.77 12.89 -5.03
C ILE A 92 27.73 13.27 -3.99
N SER A 93 27.48 14.57 -3.85
CA SER A 93 26.44 15.06 -2.95
C SER A 93 25.07 14.48 -3.31
N GLY A 94 24.33 14.07 -2.29
CA GLY A 94 22.95 13.65 -2.48
C GLY A 94 22.07 14.78 -3.04
N HIS A 95 20.99 14.41 -3.71
CA HIS A 95 20.01 15.35 -4.21
C HIS A 95 18.59 14.81 -3.99
N SER A 96 17.62 15.72 -4.00
CA SER A 96 16.22 15.37 -3.89
C SER A 96 15.54 15.39 -5.28
N ILE A 97 14.67 14.44 -5.48
CA ILE A 97 13.83 14.31 -6.66
C ILE A 97 12.37 14.35 -6.19
N GLU A 98 11.56 15.14 -6.85
CA GLU A 98 10.17 15.35 -6.50
C GLU A 98 9.26 15.03 -7.69
N SER A 99 8.06 14.55 -7.39
CA SER A 99 7.05 14.27 -8.42
C SER A 99 5.65 14.28 -7.80
N THR A 100 4.64 14.42 -8.66
CA THR A 100 3.23 14.32 -8.23
C THR A 100 2.51 13.23 -9.01
N SER A 101 1.71 12.42 -8.35
CA SER A 101 0.90 11.40 -9.00
C SER A 101 -0.57 11.51 -8.63
N ILE A 102 -1.42 11.01 -9.53
CA ILE A 102 -2.86 10.91 -9.33
C ILE A 102 -3.25 9.45 -9.47
N ASP A 103 -4.03 8.95 -8.51
CA ASP A 103 -4.58 7.60 -8.54
C ASP A 103 -6.10 7.65 -8.61
N LEU A 104 -6.71 6.63 -9.22
CA LEU A 104 -8.16 6.46 -9.30
C LEU A 104 -8.56 5.07 -8.84
N GLY A 105 -9.70 5.00 -8.15
CA GLY A 105 -10.26 3.75 -7.66
C GLY A 105 -11.76 3.66 -7.89
N PHE A 106 -12.24 2.45 -8.18
CA PHE A 106 -13.65 2.10 -8.25
C PHE A 106 -13.90 0.90 -7.35
N LEU A 107 -14.97 0.96 -6.58
CA LEU A 107 -15.41 -0.13 -5.72
C LEU A 107 -16.91 -0.33 -5.86
N ALA A 108 -17.30 -1.53 -6.27
CA ALA A 108 -18.69 -1.96 -6.31
C ALA A 108 -18.92 -3.06 -5.26
N SER A 109 -20.04 -2.99 -4.57
CA SER A 109 -20.50 -4.04 -3.66
C SER A 109 -21.93 -4.43 -4.01
N LEU A 110 -22.19 -5.73 -4.11
CA LEU A 110 -23.50 -6.29 -4.41
C LEU A 110 -23.93 -7.24 -3.30
N ARG A 111 -25.15 -7.04 -2.78
CA ARG A 111 -25.75 -7.84 -1.71
C ARG A 111 -24.87 -8.00 -0.48
N GLN A 112 -23.93 -7.07 -0.25
CA GLN A 112 -22.91 -7.13 0.80
C GLN A 112 -22.03 -8.39 0.77
N LYS A 113 -22.22 -9.27 -0.22
CA LYS A 113 -21.52 -10.55 -0.39
C LYS A 113 -20.46 -10.54 -1.48
N TYR A 114 -20.66 -9.77 -2.52
CA TYR A 114 -19.74 -9.68 -3.65
C TYR A 114 -19.16 -8.28 -3.70
N ARG A 115 -17.83 -8.19 -3.83
CA ARG A 115 -17.14 -6.92 -4.01
C ARG A 115 -16.23 -7.02 -5.22
N PHE A 116 -16.23 -5.98 -6.02
CA PHE A 116 -15.35 -5.83 -7.16
C PHE A 116 -14.65 -4.46 -7.05
N GLY A 117 -13.35 -4.43 -7.25
CA GLY A 117 -12.56 -3.21 -7.18
C GLY A 117 -11.57 -3.12 -8.31
N VAL A 118 -11.36 -1.90 -8.78
CA VAL A 118 -10.28 -1.53 -9.71
C VAL A 118 -9.55 -0.33 -9.12
N PHE A 119 -8.24 -0.39 -9.11
CA PHE A 119 -7.40 0.72 -8.66
C PHE A 119 -6.26 0.94 -9.64
N ILE A 120 -6.10 2.17 -10.09
CA ILE A 120 -5.08 2.58 -11.04
C ILE A 120 -4.19 3.60 -10.35
N GLU A 121 -2.92 3.25 -10.16
CA GLU A 121 -1.91 4.13 -9.61
C GLU A 121 -1.21 4.90 -10.72
N ASN A 122 -0.87 6.14 -10.44
CA ASN A 122 -0.10 7.01 -11.30
C ASN A 122 -0.68 7.18 -12.72
N ILE A 123 -1.98 7.51 -12.79
CA ILE A 123 -2.70 7.66 -14.08
C ILE A 123 -2.12 8.77 -14.96
N ASN A 124 -1.54 9.80 -14.36
CA ASN A 124 -0.95 10.95 -15.04
C ASN A 124 0.48 10.68 -15.58
N SER A 125 1.01 9.46 -15.41
CA SER A 125 2.34 9.06 -15.90
C SER A 125 3.45 10.05 -15.49
N SER A 126 3.46 10.46 -14.24
CA SER A 126 4.47 11.38 -13.71
C SER A 126 5.88 10.84 -13.86
N SER A 127 6.82 11.73 -14.04
CA SER A 127 8.25 11.41 -14.04
C SER A 127 8.93 11.91 -12.76
N LEU A 128 9.92 11.15 -12.32
CA LEU A 128 10.87 11.50 -11.28
C LEU A 128 12.10 12.11 -11.92
N GLY A 129 12.51 13.31 -11.47
CA GLY A 129 13.69 14.00 -11.98
C GLY A 129 13.46 14.72 -13.30
N ASN A 130 14.49 15.36 -13.80
CA ASN A 130 14.50 16.18 -15.01
C ASN A 130 15.60 15.76 -15.98
N GLY A 131 15.36 15.99 -17.28
CA GLY A 131 16.35 15.77 -18.35
C GLY A 131 16.64 14.28 -18.63
N ILE A 132 17.88 13.97 -18.94
CA ILE A 132 18.31 12.62 -19.38
C ILE A 132 18.17 11.56 -18.26
N ALA A 133 18.19 11.98 -17.01
CA ALA A 133 18.05 11.09 -15.84
C ALA A 133 16.59 10.97 -15.34
N SER A 134 15.61 11.47 -16.08
CA SER A 134 14.22 11.35 -15.68
C SER A 134 13.74 9.89 -15.81
N GLN A 135 13.09 9.39 -14.78
CA GLN A 135 12.46 8.08 -14.75
C GLN A 135 10.96 8.23 -14.53
N ASN A 136 10.15 7.58 -15.35
CA ASN A 136 8.71 7.59 -15.16
C ASN A 136 8.34 6.77 -13.93
N LEU A 137 7.46 7.31 -13.09
CA LEU A 137 6.78 6.53 -12.06
C LEU A 137 5.97 5.42 -12.73
N PRO A 138 6.15 4.17 -12.33
CA PRO A 138 5.44 3.08 -12.97
C PRO A 138 3.93 3.20 -12.76
N ARG A 139 3.16 3.05 -13.82
CA ARG A 139 1.72 2.93 -13.74
C ARG A 139 1.35 1.51 -13.36
N LYS A 140 0.45 1.37 -12.38
CA LYS A 140 0.04 0.09 -11.86
C LYS A 140 -1.48 -0.03 -11.90
N ILE A 141 -1.97 -1.19 -12.32
CA ILE A 141 -3.40 -1.51 -12.32
C ILE A 141 -3.62 -2.69 -11.39
N ASN A 142 -4.51 -2.51 -10.42
CA ASN A 142 -4.95 -3.54 -9.49
C ASN A 142 -6.43 -3.83 -9.74
N ILE A 143 -6.78 -5.09 -9.94
CA ILE A 143 -8.16 -5.57 -10.06
C ILE A 143 -8.39 -6.60 -8.99
N GLY A 144 -9.46 -6.45 -8.23
CA GLY A 144 -9.80 -7.35 -7.12
C GLY A 144 -11.25 -7.77 -7.13
N PHE A 145 -11.47 -9.01 -6.71
CA PHE A 145 -12.80 -9.57 -6.49
C PHE A 145 -12.83 -10.27 -5.14
N SER A 146 -13.90 -10.10 -4.38
CA SER A 146 -14.08 -10.74 -3.09
C SER A 146 -15.49 -11.31 -2.95
N VAL A 147 -15.57 -12.50 -2.37
CA VAL A 147 -16.83 -13.19 -2.05
C VAL A 147 -16.89 -13.44 -0.56
N ILE A 148 -18.04 -13.19 0.04
CA ILE A 148 -18.36 -13.47 1.45
C ILE A 148 -19.46 -14.55 1.45
N PRO A 149 -19.10 -15.85 1.29
CA PRO A 149 -20.09 -16.93 1.23
C PRO A 149 -20.83 -17.10 2.58
N TYR A 150 -20.14 -16.85 3.67
CA TYR A 150 -20.66 -16.88 5.04
C TYR A 150 -20.20 -15.65 5.81
N ASP A 151 -20.93 -15.21 6.81
CA ASP A 151 -20.62 -14.02 7.60
C ASP A 151 -19.25 -14.10 8.30
N TYR A 152 -18.75 -15.31 8.51
CA TYR A 152 -17.45 -15.58 9.15
C TYR A 152 -16.33 -15.86 8.14
N LEU A 153 -16.60 -15.88 6.83
CA LEU A 153 -15.63 -16.26 5.80
C LEU A 153 -15.66 -15.29 4.63
N ALA A 154 -14.52 -14.70 4.31
CA ALA A 154 -14.33 -13.92 3.08
C ALA A 154 -13.16 -14.48 2.29
N VAL A 155 -13.34 -14.63 0.98
CA VAL A 155 -12.32 -15.07 0.03
C VAL A 155 -12.09 -13.94 -0.96
N SER A 156 -10.85 -13.61 -1.25
CA SER A 156 -10.50 -12.54 -2.17
C SER A 156 -9.45 -13.00 -3.16
N PHE A 157 -9.59 -12.53 -4.39
CA PHE A 157 -8.65 -12.72 -5.49
C PHE A 157 -8.29 -11.34 -6.04
N SER A 158 -7.02 -11.13 -6.37
CA SER A 158 -6.59 -9.91 -7.03
C SER A 158 -5.47 -10.18 -8.01
N THR A 159 -5.38 -9.31 -9.01
CA THR A 159 -4.26 -9.24 -9.93
C THR A 159 -3.71 -7.82 -9.93
N GLU A 160 -2.41 -7.73 -9.92
CA GLU A 160 -1.67 -6.48 -10.06
C GLU A 160 -0.81 -6.56 -11.32
N GLN A 161 -0.93 -5.57 -12.18
CA GLN A 161 -0.13 -5.43 -13.39
C GLN A 161 0.62 -4.11 -13.37
N LEU A 162 1.93 -4.18 -13.41
CA LEU A 162 2.79 -3.04 -13.65
C LEU A 162 2.89 -2.84 -15.17
N LEU A 163 2.46 -1.68 -15.68
CA LEU A 163 2.51 -1.41 -17.11
C LEU A 163 3.97 -1.32 -17.58
N GLY A 164 4.25 -2.04 -18.68
CA GLY A 164 5.61 -2.19 -19.20
C GLY A 164 6.35 -3.44 -18.71
N TYR A 165 5.72 -4.27 -17.88
CA TYR A 165 6.25 -5.56 -17.43
C TYR A 165 5.27 -6.68 -17.81
N ASP A 166 5.79 -7.79 -18.31
CA ASP A 166 4.97 -8.90 -18.84
C ASP A 166 4.45 -9.88 -17.78
N SER A 167 4.83 -9.70 -16.51
CA SER A 167 4.52 -10.65 -15.44
C SER A 167 3.52 -10.08 -14.45
N PRO A 168 2.21 -10.32 -14.63
CA PRO A 168 1.21 -9.95 -13.63
C PRO A 168 1.43 -10.72 -12.32
N GLN A 169 1.14 -10.05 -11.21
CA GLN A 169 1.10 -10.64 -9.90
C GLN A 169 -0.32 -11.07 -9.58
N PHE A 170 -0.51 -12.31 -9.18
CA PHE A 170 -1.78 -12.80 -8.68
C PHE A 170 -1.72 -13.01 -7.18
N SER A 171 -2.80 -12.68 -6.50
CA SER A 171 -2.93 -12.89 -5.07
C SER A 171 -4.29 -13.51 -4.75
N SER A 172 -4.29 -14.44 -3.80
CA SER A 172 -5.51 -15.01 -3.24
C SER A 172 -5.41 -14.98 -1.72
N SER A 173 -6.50 -14.64 -1.05
CA SER A 173 -6.51 -14.60 0.41
C SER A 173 -7.86 -15.03 0.99
N VAL A 174 -7.78 -15.57 2.19
CA VAL A 174 -8.93 -15.99 2.99
C VAL A 174 -8.88 -15.26 4.32
N LYS A 175 -10.02 -14.70 4.73
CA LYS A 175 -10.26 -14.13 6.05
C LYS A 175 -11.28 -14.98 6.78
N TYR A 176 -10.95 -15.42 7.98
CA TYR A 176 -11.82 -16.20 8.84
C TYR A 176 -12.07 -15.47 10.16
N TYR A 177 -13.31 -15.11 10.40
CA TYR A 177 -13.73 -14.43 11.63
C TYR A 177 -14.09 -15.48 12.68
N LEU A 178 -13.19 -15.70 13.63
CA LEU A 178 -13.42 -16.60 14.78
C LEU A 178 -14.57 -16.10 15.65
N ASN A 179 -14.62 -14.79 15.84
CA ASN A 179 -15.68 -14.08 16.53
C ASN A 179 -15.67 -12.61 16.10
N LYS A 180 -16.46 -11.75 16.74
CA LYS A 180 -16.55 -10.31 16.44
C LYS A 180 -15.25 -9.52 16.75
N ILE A 181 -14.33 -10.14 17.48
CA ILE A 181 -13.11 -9.49 17.96
C ILE A 181 -11.89 -9.98 17.16
N LEU A 182 -11.83 -11.27 16.81
CA LEU A 182 -10.65 -11.90 16.24
C LEU A 182 -10.91 -12.42 14.82
N CYS A 183 -10.10 -11.95 13.89
CA CYS A 183 -10.06 -12.40 12.51
C CYS A 183 -8.68 -12.96 12.17
N LEU A 184 -8.62 -14.12 11.54
CA LEU A 184 -7.41 -14.72 11.00
C LEU A 184 -7.35 -14.48 9.49
N ASN A 185 -6.16 -14.24 8.98
CA ASN A 185 -5.91 -14.02 7.56
C ASN A 185 -4.83 -14.98 7.07
N ALA A 186 -5.02 -15.56 5.90
CA ALA A 186 -3.99 -16.29 5.18
C ALA A 186 -4.08 -15.95 3.68
N GLY A 187 -2.96 -15.93 3.00
CA GLY A 187 -2.94 -15.60 1.58
C GLY A 187 -1.67 -16.08 0.89
N ILE A 188 -1.76 -16.18 -0.40
CA ILE A 188 -0.65 -16.52 -1.30
C ILE A 188 -0.55 -15.46 -2.39
N GLN A 189 0.65 -15.25 -2.87
CA GLN A 189 0.97 -14.32 -3.94
C GLN A 189 1.96 -14.98 -4.88
N THR A 190 1.81 -14.69 -6.17
CA THR A 190 2.80 -15.08 -7.21
C THR A 190 3.60 -13.86 -7.64
N ASN A 191 4.76 -14.06 -8.26
CA ASN A 191 5.61 -13.01 -8.83
C ASN A 191 5.90 -11.82 -7.90
N PRO A 192 6.65 -12.01 -6.80
CA PRO A 192 7.29 -13.25 -6.32
C PRO A 192 6.36 -14.15 -5.52
N ASN A 193 6.68 -15.45 -5.46
CA ASN A 193 5.91 -16.39 -4.64
C ASN A 193 6.10 -16.09 -3.15
N ARG A 194 5.00 -15.79 -2.47
CA ARG A 194 4.97 -15.47 -1.04
C ARG A 194 3.75 -16.10 -0.38
N LEU A 195 3.92 -16.49 0.87
CA LEU A 195 2.84 -16.90 1.75
C LEU A 195 2.68 -15.84 2.84
N GLY A 196 1.46 -15.40 3.07
CA GLY A 196 1.13 -14.45 4.13
C GLY A 196 0.20 -15.08 5.16
N VAL A 197 0.45 -14.82 6.43
CA VAL A 197 -0.46 -15.15 7.53
C VAL A 197 -0.54 -13.97 8.49
N GLY A 198 -1.68 -13.81 9.14
CA GLY A 198 -1.86 -12.71 10.07
C GLY A 198 -3.15 -12.81 10.85
N PHE A 199 -3.32 -11.88 11.76
CA PHE A 199 -4.55 -11.71 12.52
C PHE A 199 -4.90 -10.25 12.72
N VAL A 200 -6.17 -10.01 12.99
CA VAL A 200 -6.72 -8.70 13.34
C VAL A 200 -7.54 -8.86 14.61
N VAL A 201 -7.29 -8.00 15.57
CA VAL A 201 -8.08 -7.88 16.81
C VAL A 201 -8.83 -6.56 16.77
N GLU A 202 -10.15 -6.62 16.81
CA GLU A 202 -11.03 -5.44 16.84
C GLU A 202 -11.72 -5.33 18.20
N ALA A 203 -11.48 -4.25 18.92
CA ALA A 203 -12.08 -3.99 20.23
C ALA A 203 -12.71 -2.59 20.24
N LYS A 204 -14.05 -2.52 20.19
CA LYS A 204 -14.80 -1.26 20.09
C LYS A 204 -14.29 -0.36 18.96
N ASN A 205 -13.50 0.65 19.31
CA ASN A 205 -12.97 1.66 18.39
C ASN A 205 -11.52 1.39 17.98
N LEU A 206 -10.86 0.39 18.59
CA LEU A 206 -9.46 0.06 18.36
C LEU A 206 -9.35 -1.19 17.47
N SER A 207 -8.48 -1.13 16.48
CA SER A 207 -8.11 -2.27 15.64
C SER A 207 -6.60 -2.44 15.69
N LEU A 208 -6.15 -3.65 16.03
CA LEU A 208 -4.75 -4.04 16.02
C LEU A 208 -4.57 -5.14 14.98
N SER A 209 -3.59 -5.04 14.12
CA SER A 209 -3.27 -6.11 13.20
C SER A 209 -1.80 -6.46 13.19
N TYR A 210 -1.54 -7.73 12.94
CA TYR A 210 -0.21 -8.24 12.72
C TYR A 210 -0.23 -9.21 11.54
N GLY A 211 0.80 -9.14 10.72
CA GLY A 211 0.99 -10.00 9.57
C GLY A 211 2.46 -10.41 9.40
N TYR A 212 2.65 -11.60 8.90
CA TYR A 212 3.94 -12.14 8.49
C TYR A 212 3.86 -12.58 7.03
N LEU A 213 4.80 -12.12 6.22
CA LEU A 213 4.89 -12.43 4.80
C LEU A 213 6.23 -13.10 4.52
N THR A 214 6.20 -14.31 3.98
CA THR A 214 7.41 -15.05 3.63
C THR A 214 8.08 -14.46 2.39
N HIS A 215 9.37 -14.76 2.25
CA HIS A 215 10.13 -14.51 1.02
C HIS A 215 10.96 -15.76 0.69
N HIS A 216 11.16 -16.06 -0.59
CA HIS A 216 11.81 -17.31 -1.03
C HIS A 216 13.33 -17.32 -0.79
N ILE A 217 13.98 -16.18 -0.68
CA ILE A 217 15.45 -16.06 -0.47
C ILE A 217 15.74 -15.25 0.80
N LEU A 218 15.05 -14.13 1.00
CA LEU A 218 15.28 -13.21 2.12
C LEU A 218 14.46 -13.62 3.35
N PRO A 219 14.80 -13.14 4.54
CA PRO A 219 13.95 -13.29 5.71
C PRO A 219 12.54 -12.74 5.45
N GLY A 220 11.56 -13.24 6.19
CA GLY A 220 10.19 -12.78 6.07
C GLY A 220 10.00 -11.35 6.58
N THR A 221 8.93 -10.71 6.14
CA THR A 221 8.56 -9.35 6.53
C THR A 221 7.50 -9.37 7.60
N HIS A 222 7.73 -8.64 8.69
CA HIS A 222 6.77 -8.43 9.77
C HIS A 222 6.05 -7.09 9.57
N GLN A 223 4.74 -7.11 9.70
CA GLN A 223 3.90 -5.92 9.57
C GLN A 223 2.99 -5.80 10.79
N SER A 224 2.88 -4.61 11.33
CA SER A 224 1.95 -4.30 12.42
C SER A 224 1.21 -3.01 12.13
N SER A 225 -0.07 -2.94 12.48
CA SER A 225 -0.83 -1.69 12.37
C SER A 225 -1.78 -1.48 13.54
N ILE A 226 -2.06 -0.22 13.80
CA ILE A 226 -3.01 0.24 14.80
C ILE A 226 -3.98 1.18 14.09
N GLY A 227 -5.26 0.92 14.21
CA GLY A 227 -6.33 1.75 13.69
C GLY A 227 -7.26 2.21 14.81
N PHE A 228 -7.78 3.43 14.70
CA PHE A 228 -8.74 3.98 15.63
C PHE A 228 -9.94 4.55 14.87
N LYS A 229 -11.16 4.19 15.29
CA LYS A 229 -12.43 4.73 14.77
C LYS A 229 -13.00 5.71 15.80
N PHE A 230 -13.28 6.92 15.39
CA PHE A 230 -13.83 7.99 16.22
C PHE A 230 -15.21 8.45 15.72
#